data_61415f925db7458c6688e8b25ef9d728
#
_entry.id   61415f925db7458c6688e8b25ef9d728
#
_cell.length_a   1.000
_cell.length_b   1.000
_cell.length_c   1.000
_cell.angle_alpha   90.00
_cell.angle_beta   90.00
_cell.angle_gamma   90.00
#
_symmetry.space_group_name_H-M   'P 1'
#
loop_
_entity.id
_entity.type
_entity.pdbx_description
1 polymer ?
#
loop_
_entity_poly.entity_id
_entity_poly.type
_entity_poly.pdbx_seq_one_letter_code
_entity_poly.pdbx_strand_id
1 'polypeptide(L)'
;MSNSRRQFTRTATLLTAGTILLPNFNWAQSPTYIVRKGDTLGQIALRLGVNTRTLKQVNNLSSDLIKVGQKLKIPTGGNTGIETPTLGPTKTYIVVKGDTLGSIAARNGISLRSLKQANHFSRDLIRVGQALQIPNSAPEQDLLAHVREATNRIHVRRDNWQRIVVHNSAIKYGNVKKYDAAHRRRGMQNGLAYHFLIGNGIDSGDGEIEIGPRWQKQQLGGHVKSYRINQTAIGICLIGNFEKTHPSKKQLDAFTQLMDWLQGDVLGKKVHFDGHRELKGEQTICPGKHFPLAAMHARYD
;
A
#
# COMPACT_ATOMS: atom_id res chain seq x y z
N MET A 1 4.42 48.07 -65.38
CA MET A 1 3.71 47.63 -64.23
C MET A 1 3.81 46.11 -64.23
N SER A 2 4.82 45.59 -63.59
CA SER A 2 5.28 44.22 -63.77
C SER A 2 4.99 43.37 -62.53
N ASN A 3 4.14 42.35 -62.65
CA ASN A 3 3.89 41.33 -61.69
C ASN A 3 4.95 40.25 -61.77
N SER A 4 5.82 40.17 -60.81
CA SER A 4 6.80 39.06 -60.70
C SER A 4 6.25 38.00 -59.72
N ARG A 5 5.81 36.85 -60.25
CA ARG A 5 5.51 35.63 -59.52
C ARG A 5 6.80 34.91 -59.23
N ARG A 6 7.21 34.79 -57.99
CA ARG A 6 8.27 33.88 -57.56
C ARG A 6 7.70 32.47 -57.44
N GLN A 7 8.18 31.58 -58.26
CA GLN A 7 7.96 30.12 -58.17
C GLN A 7 8.85 29.58 -57.03
N PHE A 8 8.24 28.92 -56.08
CA PHE A 8 8.95 28.10 -55.07
C PHE A 8 9.07 26.66 -55.61
N THR A 9 10.26 26.25 -55.99
CA THR A 9 10.61 24.92 -56.29
C THR A 9 10.72 24.10 -55.01
N ARG A 10 9.84 23.13 -54.79
CA ARG A 10 9.94 22.12 -53.71
C ARG A 10 10.90 21.04 -54.14
N THR A 11 12.08 21.03 -53.49
CA THR A 11 13.01 19.90 -53.58
C THR A 11 12.52 18.79 -52.69
N ALA A 12 12.06 17.69 -53.26
CA ALA A 12 11.73 16.47 -52.51
C ALA A 12 13.01 15.72 -52.17
N THR A 13 13.40 15.69 -50.93
CA THR A 13 14.48 14.82 -50.45
C THR A 13 13.90 13.43 -50.17
N LEU A 14 14.30 12.47 -51.01
CA LEU A 14 14.05 11.04 -50.76
C LEU A 14 14.80 10.61 -49.49
N LEU A 15 14.08 10.32 -48.42
CA LEU A 15 14.60 9.57 -47.26
C LEU A 15 14.69 8.10 -47.65
N THR A 16 15.92 7.62 -47.83
CA THR A 16 16.22 6.18 -47.97
C THR A 16 15.84 5.48 -46.67
N ALA A 17 14.94 4.50 -46.76
CA ALA A 17 14.60 3.63 -45.65
C ALA A 17 15.84 2.84 -45.21
N GLY A 18 16.44 3.27 -44.11
CA GLY A 18 17.48 2.51 -43.44
C GLY A 18 16.86 1.24 -42.84
N THR A 19 17.27 0.09 -43.40
CA THR A 19 16.96 -1.23 -42.87
C THR A 19 17.57 -1.33 -41.47
N ILE A 20 16.73 -1.25 -40.41
CA ILE A 20 17.13 -1.54 -39.04
C ILE A 20 17.41 -3.04 -39.00
N LEU A 21 18.67 -3.43 -39.03
CA LEU A 21 19.11 -4.78 -38.68
C LEU A 21 18.80 -5.01 -37.21
N LEU A 22 17.68 -5.67 -36.93
CA LEU A 22 17.42 -6.25 -35.62
C LEU A 22 18.51 -7.27 -35.32
N PRO A 23 19.16 -7.24 -34.16
CA PRO A 23 20.13 -8.28 -33.84
C PRO A 23 19.43 -9.64 -33.83
N ASN A 24 19.93 -10.58 -34.62
CA ASN A 24 19.51 -11.97 -34.59
C ASN A 24 19.76 -12.53 -33.20
N PHE A 25 18.73 -12.59 -32.36
CA PHE A 25 18.78 -13.30 -31.09
C PHE A 25 18.91 -14.80 -31.37
N ASN A 26 20.11 -15.30 -31.24
CA ASN A 26 20.40 -16.72 -31.35
C ASN A 26 19.94 -17.44 -30.05
N TRP A 27 18.78 -18.07 -30.11
CA TRP A 27 18.17 -18.82 -28.98
C TRP A 27 18.99 -20.08 -28.58
N ALA A 28 20.10 -20.38 -29.27
CA ALA A 28 20.83 -21.64 -29.11
C ALA A 28 21.75 -21.68 -27.86
N GLN A 29 21.98 -20.60 -27.14
CA GLN A 29 22.87 -20.58 -25.97
C GLN A 29 22.26 -19.84 -24.77
N SER A 30 21.18 -20.38 -24.21
CA SER A 30 20.75 -19.94 -22.88
C SER A 30 21.82 -20.34 -21.86
N PRO A 31 22.34 -19.41 -21.04
CA PRO A 31 23.29 -19.76 -19.99
C PRO A 31 22.69 -20.83 -19.08
N THR A 32 23.52 -21.75 -18.64
CA THR A 32 23.10 -22.83 -17.73
C THR A 32 23.74 -22.67 -16.37
N TYR A 33 22.99 -22.99 -15.33
CA TYR A 33 23.47 -23.06 -13.95
C TYR A 33 23.52 -24.52 -13.49
N ILE A 34 24.62 -24.94 -12.87
CA ILE A 34 24.74 -26.29 -12.26
C ILE A 34 24.43 -26.17 -10.77
N VAL A 35 23.40 -26.89 -10.32
CA VAL A 35 22.97 -26.90 -8.91
C VAL A 35 24.09 -27.44 -8.01
N ARG A 36 24.44 -26.72 -6.96
CA ARG A 36 25.46 -27.08 -5.99
C ARG A 36 24.83 -27.55 -4.69
N LYS A 37 25.61 -28.24 -3.84
CA LYS A 37 25.17 -28.67 -2.51
C LYS A 37 24.72 -27.45 -1.68
N GLY A 38 23.51 -27.50 -1.18
CA GLY A 38 22.90 -26.42 -0.39
C GLY A 38 22.09 -25.40 -1.19
N ASP A 39 22.09 -25.48 -2.54
CA ASP A 39 21.24 -24.61 -3.37
C ASP A 39 19.76 -24.98 -3.23
N THR A 40 18.92 -23.95 -3.28
CA THR A 40 17.48 -24.07 -3.52
C THR A 40 17.12 -23.35 -4.80
N LEU A 41 16.03 -23.75 -5.45
CA LEU A 41 15.60 -23.11 -6.70
C LEU A 41 15.36 -21.61 -6.53
N GLY A 42 14.79 -21.20 -5.38
CA GLY A 42 14.57 -19.78 -5.07
C GLY A 42 15.87 -18.98 -4.91
N GLN A 43 16.89 -19.57 -4.26
CA GLN A 43 18.21 -18.91 -4.11
C GLN A 43 18.95 -18.79 -5.44
N ILE A 44 18.85 -19.80 -6.31
CA ILE A 44 19.42 -19.76 -7.65
C ILE A 44 18.73 -18.66 -8.47
N ALA A 45 17.40 -18.63 -8.46
CA ALA A 45 16.61 -17.61 -9.16
C ALA A 45 17.00 -16.18 -8.70
N LEU A 46 17.12 -15.96 -7.38
CA LEU A 46 17.55 -14.69 -6.82
C LEU A 46 18.95 -14.29 -7.27
N ARG A 47 19.93 -15.21 -7.15
CA ARG A 47 21.34 -14.96 -7.52
C ARG A 47 21.49 -14.59 -8.99
N LEU A 48 20.62 -15.14 -9.83
CA LEU A 48 20.65 -14.94 -11.27
C LEU A 48 19.69 -13.84 -11.77
N GLY A 49 18.97 -13.17 -10.84
CA GLY A 49 18.05 -12.09 -11.17
C GLY A 49 16.83 -12.53 -12.00
N VAL A 50 16.39 -13.79 -11.85
CA VAL A 50 15.26 -14.35 -12.58
C VAL A 50 14.13 -14.77 -11.63
N ASN A 51 12.90 -14.77 -12.12
CA ASN A 51 11.76 -15.21 -11.33
C ASN A 51 11.76 -16.74 -11.17
N THR A 52 11.50 -17.25 -9.95
CA THR A 52 11.45 -18.70 -9.67
C THR A 52 10.42 -19.43 -10.54
N ARG A 53 9.26 -18.82 -10.79
CA ARG A 53 8.23 -19.40 -11.69
C ARG A 53 8.75 -19.53 -13.12
N THR A 54 9.39 -18.48 -13.63
CA THR A 54 9.99 -18.51 -14.97
C THR A 54 11.13 -19.54 -15.05
N LEU A 55 11.97 -19.61 -14.00
CA LEU A 55 13.04 -20.62 -13.93
C LEU A 55 12.46 -22.05 -13.91
N LYS A 56 11.35 -22.28 -13.22
CA LYS A 56 10.62 -23.57 -13.28
C LYS A 56 10.09 -23.87 -14.68
N GLN A 57 9.42 -22.91 -15.28
CA GLN A 57 8.80 -23.07 -16.62
C GLN A 57 9.83 -23.44 -17.68
N VAL A 58 10.96 -22.71 -17.78
CA VAL A 58 11.98 -22.96 -18.79
C VAL A 58 12.74 -24.27 -18.58
N ASN A 59 12.63 -24.83 -17.36
CA ASN A 59 13.24 -26.11 -16.98
C ASN A 59 12.24 -27.25 -16.80
N ASN A 60 10.96 -27.05 -17.14
CA ASN A 60 9.86 -28.01 -17.01
C ASN A 60 9.78 -28.63 -15.58
N LEU A 61 10.00 -27.82 -14.53
CA LEU A 61 9.95 -28.28 -13.15
C LEU A 61 8.53 -28.19 -12.61
N SER A 62 7.96 -29.29 -12.16
CA SER A 62 6.65 -29.36 -11.50
C SER A 62 6.70 -28.92 -10.02
N SER A 63 7.86 -28.99 -9.38
CA SER A 63 8.08 -28.62 -7.97
C SER A 63 9.37 -27.82 -7.82
N ASP A 64 9.66 -27.36 -6.59
CA ASP A 64 10.88 -26.61 -6.28
C ASP A 64 12.07 -27.54 -5.95
N LEU A 65 11.87 -28.88 -6.06
CA LEU A 65 12.91 -29.87 -5.82
C LEU A 65 13.92 -29.88 -6.96
N ILE A 66 15.17 -29.67 -6.63
CA ILE A 66 16.33 -29.75 -7.51
C ILE A 66 17.40 -30.66 -6.93
N LYS A 67 18.21 -31.26 -7.78
CA LYS A 67 19.28 -32.18 -7.38
C LYS A 67 20.65 -31.56 -7.60
N VAL A 68 21.61 -31.84 -6.72
CA VAL A 68 23.00 -31.42 -6.91
C VAL A 68 23.50 -31.99 -8.26
N GLY A 69 24.16 -31.15 -9.05
CA GLY A 69 24.60 -31.48 -10.41
C GLY A 69 23.55 -31.25 -11.51
N GLN A 70 22.30 -30.97 -11.15
CA GLN A 70 21.25 -30.66 -12.13
C GLN A 70 21.59 -29.39 -12.90
N LYS A 71 21.49 -29.44 -14.24
CA LYS A 71 21.66 -28.27 -15.10
C LYS A 71 20.32 -27.55 -15.24
N LEU A 72 20.29 -26.27 -14.90
CA LEU A 72 19.13 -25.40 -15.07
C LEU A 72 19.40 -24.39 -16.20
N LYS A 73 18.52 -24.33 -17.19
CA LYS A 73 18.51 -23.29 -18.21
C LYS A 73 18.12 -21.96 -17.54
N ILE A 74 18.88 -20.91 -17.79
CA ILE A 74 18.61 -19.58 -17.25
C ILE A 74 17.93 -18.77 -18.33
N PRO A 75 16.72 -18.24 -18.08
CA PRO A 75 16.04 -17.40 -19.05
C PRO A 75 16.87 -16.13 -19.32
N THR A 76 17.29 -15.96 -20.57
CA THR A 76 18.00 -14.77 -21.05
C THR A 76 17.03 -13.93 -21.85
N GLY A 77 16.67 -12.77 -21.33
CA GLY A 77 15.93 -11.75 -22.08
C GLY A 77 14.40 -11.92 -22.00
N GLY A 78 13.78 -10.80 -21.79
CA GLY A 78 12.34 -10.67 -21.94
C GLY A 78 11.68 -10.14 -20.69
N ASN A 79 11.52 -8.85 -20.67
CA ASN A 79 10.55 -8.12 -19.86
C ASN A 79 9.14 -8.68 -20.19
N THR A 80 8.79 -9.85 -19.62
CA THR A 80 7.40 -10.30 -19.60
C THR A 80 6.72 -9.56 -18.48
N GLY A 81 5.91 -8.57 -18.83
CA GLY A 81 5.16 -7.64 -18.01
C GLY A 81 4.48 -8.20 -16.75
N ILE A 82 5.30 -8.56 -15.79
CA ILE A 82 4.96 -8.64 -14.38
C ILE A 82 5.93 -7.68 -13.74
N GLU A 83 5.46 -6.52 -13.33
CA GLU A 83 6.18 -5.63 -12.46
C GLU A 83 6.60 -6.45 -11.24
N THR A 84 7.84 -6.95 -11.25
CA THR A 84 8.50 -7.32 -10.00
C THR A 84 8.56 -6.03 -9.20
N PRO A 85 8.03 -5.98 -7.97
CA PRO A 85 8.33 -4.85 -7.11
C PRO A 85 9.86 -4.76 -7.09
N THR A 86 10.41 -3.70 -7.67
CA THR A 86 11.82 -3.33 -7.50
C THR A 86 11.98 -3.14 -6.00
N LEU A 87 12.49 -4.18 -5.33
CA LEU A 87 12.95 -4.06 -3.95
C LEU A 87 14.03 -2.97 -4.00
N GLY A 88 13.70 -1.82 -3.44
CA GLY A 88 14.67 -0.74 -3.24
C GLY A 88 15.92 -1.26 -2.54
N PRO A 89 16.98 -0.46 -2.38
CA PRO A 89 18.25 -0.90 -1.85
C PRO A 89 18.02 -1.72 -0.56
N THR A 90 18.52 -2.95 -0.56
CA THR A 90 18.37 -3.88 0.55
C THR A 90 19.58 -3.80 1.47
N LYS A 91 19.35 -3.80 2.79
CA LYS A 91 20.40 -3.93 3.80
C LYS A 91 20.59 -5.42 4.10
N THR A 92 21.82 -5.91 4.09
CA THR A 92 22.11 -7.28 4.53
C THR A 92 22.20 -7.33 6.05
N TYR A 93 21.50 -8.27 6.67
CA TYR A 93 21.54 -8.57 8.10
C TYR A 93 22.09 -9.99 8.33
N ILE A 94 23.04 -10.14 9.22
CA ILE A 94 23.57 -11.46 9.63
C ILE A 94 22.84 -11.90 10.89
N VAL A 95 22.19 -13.05 10.84
CA VAL A 95 21.45 -13.64 11.97
C VAL A 95 22.42 -13.96 13.11
N VAL A 96 22.09 -13.48 14.31
CA VAL A 96 22.85 -13.75 15.54
C VAL A 96 22.06 -14.68 16.47
N LYS A 97 22.74 -15.23 17.48
CA LYS A 97 22.12 -16.11 18.48
C LYS A 97 20.95 -15.40 19.19
N GLY A 98 19.80 -16.05 19.25
CA GLY A 98 18.58 -15.51 19.85
C GLY A 98 17.65 -14.79 18.87
N ASP A 99 18.05 -14.62 17.60
CA ASP A 99 17.17 -14.03 16.59
C ASP A 99 16.04 -14.95 16.18
N THR A 100 14.91 -14.31 15.90
CA THR A 100 13.79 -14.88 15.16
C THR A 100 13.46 -13.97 13.98
N LEU A 101 12.83 -14.51 12.94
CA LEU A 101 12.36 -13.67 11.81
C LEU A 101 11.46 -12.54 12.29
N GLY A 102 10.61 -12.78 13.29
CA GLY A 102 9.73 -11.77 13.87
C GLY A 102 10.51 -10.64 14.55
N SER A 103 11.52 -10.98 15.39
CA SER A 103 12.35 -9.96 16.07
C SER A 103 13.21 -9.17 15.09
N ILE A 104 13.75 -9.81 14.05
CA ILE A 104 14.51 -9.12 12.99
C ILE A 104 13.61 -8.17 12.21
N ALA A 105 12.41 -8.62 11.81
CA ALA A 105 11.44 -7.78 11.10
C ALA A 105 11.04 -6.54 11.93
N ALA A 106 10.69 -6.75 13.21
CA ALA A 106 10.31 -5.67 14.12
C ALA A 106 11.44 -4.62 14.31
N ARG A 107 12.68 -5.08 14.56
CA ARG A 107 13.85 -4.17 14.70
C ARG A 107 14.16 -3.37 13.43
N ASN A 108 13.80 -3.87 12.26
CA ASN A 108 14.02 -3.19 10.99
C ASN A 108 12.77 -2.47 10.47
N GLY A 109 11.69 -2.36 11.27
CA GLY A 109 10.48 -1.64 10.89
C GLY A 109 9.74 -2.23 9.69
N ILE A 110 9.93 -3.52 9.40
CA ILE A 110 9.28 -4.21 8.29
C ILE A 110 8.36 -5.32 8.77
N SER A 111 7.39 -5.72 7.94
CA SER A 111 6.55 -6.85 8.29
C SER A 111 7.31 -8.17 8.20
N LEU A 112 6.97 -9.16 9.04
CA LEU A 112 7.48 -10.52 8.93
C LEU A 112 7.24 -11.11 7.52
N ARG A 113 6.09 -10.77 6.91
CA ARG A 113 5.76 -11.18 5.55
C ARG A 113 6.74 -10.60 4.53
N SER A 114 7.06 -9.30 4.62
CA SER A 114 8.02 -8.63 3.73
C SER A 114 9.41 -9.23 3.88
N LEU A 115 9.85 -9.49 5.13
CA LEU A 115 11.14 -10.15 5.38
C LEU A 115 11.18 -11.55 4.77
N LYS A 116 10.11 -12.35 4.95
CA LYS A 116 10.01 -13.70 4.38
C LYS A 116 9.98 -13.66 2.85
N GLN A 117 9.25 -12.74 2.26
CA GLN A 117 9.20 -12.58 0.79
C GLN A 117 10.55 -12.18 0.21
N ALA A 118 11.23 -11.20 0.82
CA ALA A 118 12.54 -10.75 0.38
C ALA A 118 13.61 -11.85 0.45
N ASN A 119 13.43 -12.83 1.33
CA ASN A 119 14.34 -13.94 1.52
C ASN A 119 13.80 -15.29 1.04
N HIS A 120 12.65 -15.30 0.38
CA HIS A 120 12.02 -16.51 -0.16
C HIS A 120 11.78 -17.63 0.87
N PHE A 121 11.45 -17.24 2.11
CA PHE A 121 11.18 -18.21 3.17
C PHE A 121 9.76 -18.79 3.07
N SER A 122 9.66 -20.09 2.93
CA SER A 122 8.41 -20.84 3.10
C SER A 122 8.14 -21.23 4.58
N ARG A 123 9.16 -21.25 5.40
CA ARG A 123 9.13 -21.60 6.84
C ARG A 123 9.84 -20.51 7.65
N ASP A 124 9.66 -20.52 8.97
CA ASP A 124 10.22 -19.50 9.87
C ASP A 124 11.61 -19.88 10.45
N LEU A 125 12.26 -20.88 9.88
CA LEU A 125 13.54 -21.38 10.35
C LEU A 125 14.70 -20.56 9.77
N ILE A 126 15.53 -19.99 10.65
CA ILE A 126 16.77 -19.29 10.33
C ILE A 126 17.93 -19.86 11.14
N ARG A 127 19.16 -19.62 10.70
CA ARG A 127 20.38 -20.12 11.35
C ARG A 127 21.32 -18.96 11.68
N VAL A 128 22.01 -19.05 12.81
CA VAL A 128 23.09 -18.09 13.16
C VAL A 128 24.11 -18.05 12.04
N GLY A 129 24.54 -16.84 11.67
CA GLY A 129 25.44 -16.60 10.53
C GLY A 129 24.73 -16.50 9.17
N GLN A 130 23.45 -16.77 9.09
CA GLN A 130 22.68 -16.64 7.84
C GLN A 130 22.53 -15.19 7.46
N ALA A 131 22.85 -14.86 6.20
CA ALA A 131 22.61 -13.52 5.64
C ALA A 131 21.14 -13.40 5.20
N LEU A 132 20.45 -12.37 5.69
CA LEU A 132 19.10 -12.01 5.29
C LEU A 132 19.12 -10.68 4.54
N GLN A 133 18.36 -10.62 3.44
CA GLN A 133 18.05 -9.36 2.79
C GLN A 133 16.92 -8.68 3.57
N ILE A 134 17.24 -7.55 4.17
CA ILE A 134 16.25 -6.68 4.78
C ILE A 134 15.77 -5.73 3.69
N PRO A 135 14.57 -5.90 3.15
CA PRO A 135 14.06 -4.90 2.24
C PRO A 135 14.04 -3.58 3.00
N ASN A 136 14.56 -2.53 2.40
CA ASN A 136 14.17 -1.20 2.84
C ASN A 136 12.64 -1.26 2.87
N SER A 137 12.03 -0.76 3.96
CA SER A 137 10.57 -0.66 4.01
C SER A 137 10.13 -0.24 2.61
N ALA A 138 9.38 -1.12 1.92
CA ALA A 138 8.86 -0.76 0.60
C ALA A 138 8.32 0.65 0.77
N PRO A 139 8.63 1.62 -0.12
CA PRO A 139 8.20 2.99 0.09
C PRO A 139 6.77 2.88 0.55
N GLU A 140 6.50 3.31 1.78
CA GLU A 140 5.21 3.10 2.45
C GLU A 140 4.19 3.52 1.42
N GLN A 141 3.34 2.59 0.99
CA GLN A 141 2.43 2.86 -0.11
C GLN A 141 1.73 4.15 0.25
N ASP A 142 1.90 5.20 -0.53
CA ASP A 142 1.28 6.49 -0.24
C ASP A 142 -0.23 6.36 -0.40
N LEU A 143 -0.86 5.94 0.70
CA LEU A 143 -2.30 5.72 0.77
C LEU A 143 -3.06 7.04 0.72
N LEU A 144 -2.36 8.16 0.82
CA LEU A 144 -2.91 9.52 0.86
C LEU A 144 -2.84 10.26 -0.47
N ALA A 145 -2.17 9.75 -1.51
CA ALA A 145 -1.94 10.52 -2.75
C ALA A 145 -3.23 11.15 -3.30
N HIS A 146 -4.29 10.35 -3.46
CA HIS A 146 -5.59 10.82 -3.94
C HIS A 146 -6.33 11.71 -2.93
N VAL A 147 -6.12 11.48 -1.62
CA VAL A 147 -6.72 12.32 -0.55
C VAL A 147 -6.09 13.70 -0.56
N ARG A 148 -4.77 13.79 -0.72
CA ARG A 148 -4.04 15.06 -0.84
C ARG A 148 -4.51 15.83 -2.07
N GLU A 149 -4.57 15.15 -3.23
CA GLU A 149 -5.02 15.78 -4.47
C GLU A 149 -6.42 16.36 -4.34
N ALA A 150 -7.37 15.59 -3.80
CA ALA A 150 -8.74 16.05 -3.59
C ALA A 150 -8.81 17.20 -2.57
N THR A 151 -8.02 17.14 -1.49
CA THR A 151 -8.01 18.16 -0.44
C THR A 151 -7.37 19.46 -0.91
N ASN A 152 -6.37 19.42 -1.80
CA ASN A 152 -5.76 20.61 -2.39
C ASN A 152 -6.74 21.44 -3.23
N ARG A 153 -7.86 20.86 -3.63
CA ARG A 153 -8.92 21.52 -4.42
C ARG A 153 -9.98 22.22 -3.57
N ILE A 154 -9.88 22.14 -2.24
CA ILE A 154 -10.86 22.72 -1.32
C ILE A 154 -10.19 23.66 -0.32
N HIS A 155 -10.96 24.62 0.15
CA HIS A 155 -10.53 25.50 1.25
C HIS A 155 -10.83 24.80 2.59
N VAL A 156 -9.79 24.25 3.24
CA VAL A 156 -9.95 23.59 4.53
C VAL A 156 -10.13 24.60 5.65
N ARG A 157 -11.21 24.48 6.40
CA ARG A 157 -11.55 25.31 7.58
C ARG A 157 -10.74 24.90 8.80
N ARG A 158 -9.41 25.12 8.79
CA ARG A 158 -8.44 24.60 9.76
C ARG A 158 -8.81 24.92 11.22
N ASP A 159 -9.24 26.14 11.47
CA ASP A 159 -9.55 26.61 12.83
C ASP A 159 -10.81 25.97 13.41
N ASN A 160 -11.69 25.47 12.54
CA ASN A 160 -12.89 24.78 12.97
C ASN A 160 -12.62 23.41 13.56
N TRP A 161 -11.58 22.72 13.09
CA TRP A 161 -11.30 21.34 13.52
C TRP A 161 -10.44 21.32 14.77
N GLN A 162 -10.99 20.79 15.84
CA GLN A 162 -10.37 20.75 17.18
C GLN A 162 -10.20 19.32 17.68
N ARG A 163 -10.75 18.33 16.96
CA ARG A 163 -10.83 16.94 17.41
C ARG A 163 -10.87 15.98 16.22
N ILE A 164 -10.34 14.79 16.42
CA ILE A 164 -10.53 13.65 15.52
C ILE A 164 -11.13 12.50 16.32
N VAL A 165 -12.22 11.92 15.82
CA VAL A 165 -12.91 10.80 16.48
C VAL A 165 -12.86 9.58 15.58
N VAL A 166 -12.33 8.47 16.13
CA VAL A 166 -12.26 7.20 15.41
C VAL A 166 -13.48 6.33 15.70
N HIS A 167 -13.98 5.69 14.62
CA HIS A 167 -15.13 4.80 14.65
C HIS A 167 -14.84 3.48 13.94
N ASN A 168 -15.65 2.47 14.24
CA ASN A 168 -15.86 1.33 13.36
C ASN A 168 -17.26 1.36 12.75
N SER A 169 -17.45 0.64 11.67
CA SER A 169 -18.77 0.55 11.01
C SER A 169 -19.70 -0.50 11.63
N ALA A 170 -19.22 -1.28 12.60
CA ALA A 170 -19.89 -2.42 13.22
C ALA A 170 -20.23 -3.58 12.26
N ILE A 171 -20.05 -3.41 10.97
CA ILE A 171 -20.28 -4.42 9.93
C ILE A 171 -19.10 -4.48 8.96
N LYS A 172 -18.88 -5.64 8.32
CA LYS A 172 -17.75 -5.85 7.42
C LYS A 172 -17.96 -5.37 5.98
N TYR A 173 -19.15 -4.91 5.64
CA TYR A 173 -19.52 -4.46 4.30
C TYR A 173 -19.72 -2.95 4.28
N GLY A 174 -19.43 -2.32 3.17
CA GLY A 174 -19.72 -0.92 2.94
C GLY A 174 -18.57 -0.16 2.29
N ASN A 175 -18.88 1.00 1.80
CA ASN A 175 -18.00 2.03 1.27
C ASN A 175 -18.71 3.37 1.38
N VAL A 176 -18.06 4.47 0.98
CA VAL A 176 -18.67 5.82 1.02
C VAL A 176 -20.03 5.86 0.35
N LYS A 177 -20.16 5.31 -0.87
CA LYS A 177 -21.41 5.33 -1.64
C LYS A 177 -22.52 4.58 -0.92
N LYS A 178 -22.25 3.37 -0.40
CA LYS A 178 -23.24 2.54 0.29
C LYS A 178 -23.69 3.18 1.60
N TYR A 179 -22.73 3.72 2.38
CA TYR A 179 -23.07 4.37 3.65
C TYR A 179 -23.76 5.71 3.46
N ASP A 180 -23.37 6.52 2.46
CA ASP A 180 -24.09 7.76 2.15
C ASP A 180 -25.56 7.49 1.84
N ALA A 181 -25.82 6.53 0.97
CA ALA A 181 -27.19 6.12 0.64
C ALA A 181 -27.96 5.58 1.86
N ALA A 182 -27.31 4.77 2.72
CA ALA A 182 -27.95 4.24 3.92
C ALA A 182 -28.25 5.32 4.95
N HIS A 183 -27.36 6.28 5.17
CA HIS A 183 -27.56 7.39 6.09
C HIS A 183 -28.65 8.34 5.60
N ARG A 184 -28.71 8.63 4.29
CA ARG A 184 -29.84 9.42 3.71
C ARG A 184 -31.18 8.76 3.92
N ARG A 185 -31.29 7.43 3.72
CA ARG A 185 -32.52 6.68 4.01
C ARG A 185 -32.94 6.74 5.49
N ARG A 186 -32.00 6.97 6.40
CA ARG A 186 -32.27 7.17 7.84
C ARG A 186 -32.59 8.63 8.20
N GLY A 187 -32.78 9.51 7.21
CA GLY A 187 -33.12 10.92 7.43
C GLY A 187 -31.91 11.85 7.63
N MET A 188 -30.68 11.38 7.43
CA MET A 188 -29.52 12.26 7.52
C MET A 188 -29.39 13.13 6.27
N GLN A 189 -29.79 14.41 6.35
CA GLN A 189 -29.83 15.34 5.23
C GLN A 189 -28.48 15.47 4.50
N ASN A 190 -27.37 15.47 5.25
CA ASN A 190 -26.00 15.59 4.70
C ASN A 190 -25.39 14.22 4.34
N GLY A 191 -26.18 13.14 4.31
CA GLY A 191 -25.72 11.80 3.95
C GLY A 191 -24.70 11.20 4.93
N LEU A 192 -23.59 10.67 4.40
CA LEU A 192 -22.56 9.99 5.18
C LEU A 192 -22.18 10.77 6.44
N ALA A 193 -22.20 10.11 7.60
CA ALA A 193 -21.90 10.73 8.89
C ALA A 193 -20.44 11.14 9.08
N TYR A 194 -19.53 10.42 8.43
CA TYR A 194 -18.08 10.54 8.58
C TYR A 194 -17.43 11.42 7.52
N HIS A 195 -16.22 11.89 7.82
CA HIS A 195 -15.40 12.66 6.87
C HIS A 195 -14.54 11.74 6.01
N PHE A 196 -14.07 10.62 6.59
CA PHE A 196 -13.27 9.61 5.89
C PHE A 196 -13.76 8.21 6.26
N LEU A 197 -13.68 7.29 5.30
CA LEU A 197 -13.77 5.85 5.54
C LEU A 197 -12.46 5.18 5.19
N ILE A 198 -12.14 4.07 5.87
CA ILE A 198 -10.98 3.23 5.56
C ILE A 198 -11.47 1.82 5.27
N GLY A 199 -11.27 1.38 4.03
CA GLY A 199 -11.74 0.11 3.51
C GLY A 199 -11.04 -1.11 4.11
N ASN A 200 -11.67 -2.27 3.99
CA ASN A 200 -11.18 -3.55 4.51
C ASN A 200 -10.99 -4.63 3.43
N GLY A 201 -10.97 -4.26 2.16
CA GLY A 201 -10.77 -5.18 1.04
C GLY A 201 -12.04 -5.89 0.53
N ILE A 202 -13.24 -5.53 1.01
CA ILE A 202 -14.50 -6.16 0.58
C ILE A 202 -15.25 -5.28 -0.44
N ASP A 203 -15.68 -4.09 -0.05
CA ASP A 203 -16.41 -3.15 -0.92
C ASP A 203 -15.56 -1.95 -1.35
N SER A 204 -14.39 -1.80 -0.76
CA SER A 204 -13.31 -0.88 -1.10
C SER A 204 -11.98 -1.56 -0.78
N GLY A 205 -10.86 -1.06 -1.30
CA GLY A 205 -9.54 -1.64 -1.08
C GLY A 205 -9.18 -1.74 0.40
N ASP A 206 -8.38 -2.75 0.78
CA ASP A 206 -7.88 -2.90 2.16
C ASP A 206 -6.88 -1.77 2.48
N GLY A 207 -7.26 -0.88 3.40
CA GLY A 207 -6.53 0.35 3.71
C GLY A 207 -6.81 1.50 2.74
N GLU A 208 -7.72 1.35 1.77
CA GLU A 208 -8.15 2.46 0.91
C GLU A 208 -8.86 3.53 1.74
N ILE A 209 -8.40 4.79 1.61
CA ILE A 209 -9.00 5.93 2.30
C ILE A 209 -10.00 6.58 1.37
N GLU A 210 -11.28 6.42 1.63
CA GLU A 210 -12.35 7.06 0.88
C GLU A 210 -12.75 8.40 1.52
N ILE A 211 -12.91 9.43 0.69
CA ILE A 211 -13.26 10.80 1.14
C ILE A 211 -14.78 10.97 1.16
N GLY A 212 -15.31 11.26 2.33
CA GLY A 212 -16.74 11.55 2.50
C GLY A 212 -17.12 12.95 1.99
N PRO A 213 -18.39 13.14 1.57
CA PRO A 213 -18.91 14.45 1.12
C PRO A 213 -18.74 15.56 2.15
N ARG A 214 -18.74 15.21 3.45
CA ARG A 214 -18.56 16.19 4.54
C ARG A 214 -17.17 16.79 4.55
N TRP A 215 -16.12 16.02 4.24
CA TRP A 215 -14.78 16.55 4.08
C TRP A 215 -14.68 17.47 2.85
N GLN A 216 -15.20 17.02 1.72
CA GLN A 216 -15.17 17.80 0.48
C GLN A 216 -15.89 19.14 0.62
N LYS A 217 -16.99 19.18 1.37
CA LYS A 217 -17.80 20.39 1.58
C LYS A 217 -17.48 21.11 2.90
N GLN A 218 -16.51 20.62 3.66
CA GLN A 218 -16.15 21.13 4.98
C GLN A 218 -17.37 21.31 5.91
N GLN A 219 -18.22 20.28 5.96
CA GLN A 219 -19.43 20.23 6.77
C GLN A 219 -19.15 19.58 8.12
N LEU A 220 -19.97 19.93 9.11
CA LEU A 220 -19.96 19.27 10.41
C LEU A 220 -20.21 17.75 10.29
N GLY A 221 -19.69 16.96 11.23
CA GLY A 221 -19.94 15.54 11.34
C GLY A 221 -21.40 15.20 11.62
N GLY A 222 -21.71 13.92 11.60
CA GLY A 222 -22.98 13.36 12.05
C GLY A 222 -22.76 12.02 12.75
N HIS A 223 -21.54 11.84 13.32
CA HIS A 223 -21.02 10.57 13.77
C HIS A 223 -21.07 10.38 15.29
N VAL A 224 -21.48 11.40 16.05
CA VAL A 224 -21.70 11.37 17.50
C VAL A 224 -23.02 12.02 17.86
N LYS A 225 -23.55 11.80 19.09
CA LYS A 225 -24.80 12.41 19.57
C LYS A 225 -24.64 13.91 19.77
N SER A 226 -23.51 14.34 20.30
CA SER A 226 -23.27 15.76 20.60
C SER A 226 -23.14 16.59 19.33
N TYR A 227 -24.11 17.47 19.10
CA TYR A 227 -24.05 18.45 18.01
C TYR A 227 -22.80 19.32 18.08
N ARG A 228 -22.43 19.78 19.28
CA ARG A 228 -21.23 20.62 19.50
C ARG A 228 -19.95 19.88 19.08
N ILE A 229 -19.83 18.60 19.40
CA ILE A 229 -18.67 17.80 18.97
C ILE A 229 -18.69 17.62 17.45
N ASN A 230 -19.84 17.29 16.86
CA ASN A 230 -19.96 17.16 15.40
C ASN A 230 -19.55 18.43 14.64
N GLN A 231 -19.71 19.63 15.23
CA GLN A 231 -19.30 20.88 14.60
C GLN A 231 -17.78 21.00 14.47
N THR A 232 -17.00 20.41 15.38
CA THR A 232 -15.55 20.63 15.46
C THR A 232 -14.73 19.33 15.35
N ALA A 233 -15.38 18.19 15.12
CA ALA A 233 -14.72 16.90 15.05
C ALA A 233 -14.68 16.34 13.63
N ILE A 234 -13.51 15.87 13.23
CA ILE A 234 -13.32 15.05 12.04
C ILE A 234 -13.62 13.60 12.42
N GLY A 235 -14.63 12.98 11.80
CA GLY A 235 -14.94 11.56 12.02
C GLY A 235 -14.24 10.68 10.99
N ILE A 236 -13.48 9.70 11.47
CA ILE A 236 -12.82 8.67 10.66
C ILE A 236 -13.44 7.32 11.02
N CYS A 237 -13.96 6.59 10.05
CA CYS A 237 -14.58 5.29 10.27
C CYS A 237 -13.83 4.19 9.52
N LEU A 238 -13.30 3.19 10.23
CA LEU A 238 -12.74 1.99 9.63
C LEU A 238 -13.86 0.95 9.42
N ILE A 239 -13.91 0.36 8.23
CA ILE A 239 -14.91 -0.66 7.91
C ILE A 239 -14.55 -1.97 8.60
N GLY A 240 -15.43 -2.44 9.48
CA GLY A 240 -15.24 -3.65 10.26
C GLY A 240 -16.06 -3.65 11.56
N ASN A 241 -16.06 -4.78 12.26
CA ASN A 241 -16.60 -4.91 13.61
C ASN A 241 -15.44 -5.28 14.55
N PHE A 242 -14.80 -4.28 15.11
CA PHE A 242 -13.62 -4.50 15.95
C PHE A 242 -13.96 -4.87 17.41
N GLU A 243 -15.20 -5.13 17.69
CA GLU A 243 -15.59 -5.91 18.87
C GLU A 243 -15.38 -7.42 18.65
N LYS A 244 -15.40 -7.88 17.37
CA LYS A 244 -15.28 -9.28 16.98
C LYS A 244 -13.96 -9.63 16.29
N THR A 245 -13.39 -8.69 15.52
CA THR A 245 -12.19 -8.90 14.71
C THR A 245 -11.20 -7.75 14.92
N HIS A 246 -9.95 -7.94 14.53
CA HIS A 246 -8.97 -6.88 14.51
C HIS A 246 -9.05 -6.08 13.20
N PRO A 247 -8.71 -4.77 13.21
CA PRO A 247 -8.40 -4.06 11.98
C PRO A 247 -7.26 -4.74 11.23
N SER A 248 -7.26 -4.68 9.92
CA SER A 248 -6.11 -5.15 9.14
C SER A 248 -4.89 -4.24 9.36
N LYS A 249 -3.68 -4.77 9.10
CA LYS A 249 -2.48 -3.94 9.13
C LYS A 249 -2.60 -2.74 8.20
N LYS A 250 -3.13 -2.94 6.99
CA LYS A 250 -3.31 -1.85 6.01
C LYS A 250 -4.31 -0.80 6.48
N GLN A 251 -5.39 -1.20 7.17
CA GLN A 251 -6.30 -0.24 7.77
C GLN A 251 -5.63 0.61 8.85
N LEU A 252 -4.77 0.01 9.69
CA LEU A 252 -4.03 0.74 10.72
C LEU A 252 -2.94 1.63 10.12
N ASP A 253 -2.23 1.17 9.10
CA ASP A 253 -1.24 1.96 8.36
C ASP A 253 -1.92 3.19 7.71
N ALA A 254 -3.07 2.97 7.04
CA ALA A 254 -3.86 4.04 6.42
C ALA A 254 -4.39 5.04 7.45
N PHE A 255 -4.90 4.55 8.58
CA PHE A 255 -5.36 5.39 9.67
C PHE A 255 -4.23 6.27 10.22
N THR A 256 -3.06 5.68 10.45
CA THR A 256 -1.89 6.39 10.97
C THR A 256 -1.41 7.46 9.98
N GLN A 257 -1.28 7.13 8.69
CA GLN A 257 -0.91 8.11 7.66
C GLN A 257 -1.93 9.25 7.57
N LEU A 258 -3.23 8.94 7.64
CA LEU A 258 -4.28 9.95 7.61
C LEU A 258 -4.22 10.87 8.82
N MET A 259 -3.99 10.33 10.02
CA MET A 259 -3.85 11.09 11.25
C MET A 259 -2.63 12.02 11.20
N ASP A 260 -1.46 11.49 10.83
CA ASP A 260 -0.21 12.24 10.73
C ASP A 260 -0.35 13.41 9.75
N TRP A 261 -0.94 13.14 8.58
CA TRP A 261 -1.18 14.16 7.56
C TRP A 261 -2.22 15.20 8.01
N LEU A 262 -3.34 14.77 8.61
CA LEU A 262 -4.36 15.71 9.09
C LEU A 262 -3.78 16.66 10.14
N GLN A 263 -3.08 16.15 11.15
CA GLN A 263 -2.52 17.00 12.21
C GLN A 263 -1.32 17.82 11.73
N GLY A 264 -0.40 17.21 10.98
CA GLY A 264 0.82 17.85 10.51
C GLY A 264 0.58 18.83 9.35
N ASP A 265 0.15 18.30 8.20
CA ASP A 265 0.13 19.08 6.96
C ASP A 265 -1.15 19.91 6.81
N VAL A 266 -2.31 19.34 7.17
CA VAL A 266 -3.60 19.98 6.94
C VAL A 266 -3.92 21.01 8.01
N LEU A 267 -3.92 20.59 9.27
CA LEU A 267 -4.29 21.44 10.40
C LEU A 267 -3.10 22.25 10.94
N GLY A 268 -1.89 21.76 10.79
CA GLY A 268 -0.66 22.38 11.30
C GLY A 268 -0.62 22.46 12.84
N LYS A 269 -1.41 21.62 13.51
CA LYS A 269 -1.53 21.56 14.97
C LYS A 269 -2.01 20.19 15.43
N LYS A 270 -1.62 19.80 16.64
CA LYS A 270 -2.27 18.67 17.33
C LYS A 270 -3.70 19.05 17.72
N VAL A 271 -4.61 18.12 17.55
CA VAL A 271 -6.00 18.21 17.98
C VAL A 271 -6.34 17.01 18.85
N HIS A 272 -7.36 17.09 19.68
CA HIS A 272 -7.76 15.97 20.53
C HIS A 272 -8.06 14.74 19.70
N PHE A 273 -7.54 13.58 20.12
CA PHE A 273 -7.88 12.29 19.56
C PHE A 273 -8.77 11.53 20.54
N ASP A 274 -9.87 10.94 20.06
CA ASP A 274 -10.76 10.13 20.88
C ASP A 274 -11.31 8.93 20.11
N GLY A 275 -11.50 7.82 20.80
CA GLY A 275 -12.45 6.80 20.37
C GLY A 275 -13.88 7.25 20.67
N HIS A 276 -14.83 6.86 19.82
CA HIS A 276 -16.24 7.26 20.02
C HIS A 276 -16.75 6.97 21.44
N ARG A 277 -16.40 5.81 22.03
CA ARG A 277 -16.81 5.41 23.39
C ARG A 277 -16.26 6.28 24.51
N GLU A 278 -15.25 7.09 24.24
CA GLU A 278 -14.59 7.93 25.26
C GLU A 278 -15.27 9.30 25.41
N LEU A 279 -16.13 9.64 24.47
CA LEU A 279 -16.84 10.89 24.49
C LEU A 279 -17.95 10.88 25.55
N LYS A 280 -17.98 11.94 26.38
CA LYS A 280 -18.99 12.08 27.41
C LYS A 280 -20.41 12.06 26.83
N GLY A 281 -21.27 11.21 27.38
CA GLY A 281 -22.66 11.06 26.99
C GLY A 281 -22.91 10.07 25.84
N GLU A 282 -21.87 9.46 25.29
CA GLU A 282 -21.99 8.38 24.32
C GLU A 282 -22.10 7.02 25.03
N GLN A 283 -23.06 6.21 24.58
CA GLN A 283 -23.29 4.84 25.08
C GLN A 283 -22.96 3.88 23.94
N THR A 284 -21.67 3.61 23.73
CA THR A 284 -21.20 2.81 22.61
C THR A 284 -19.91 2.06 22.94
N ILE A 285 -19.71 0.92 22.31
CA ILE A 285 -18.45 0.15 22.36
C ILE A 285 -17.49 0.52 21.22
N CYS A 286 -17.91 1.43 20.33
CA CYS A 286 -17.13 1.91 19.18
C CYS A 286 -15.86 2.65 19.64
N PRO A 287 -14.68 2.41 19.08
CA PRO A 287 -14.38 1.63 17.88
C PRO A 287 -14.21 0.12 18.09
N GLY A 288 -14.50 -0.43 19.26
CA GLY A 288 -14.39 -1.85 19.59
C GLY A 288 -13.12 -2.20 20.37
N LYS A 289 -13.14 -3.32 21.10
CA LYS A 289 -12.04 -3.72 22.01
C LYS A 289 -10.75 -4.09 21.29
N HIS A 290 -10.85 -4.54 20.02
CA HIS A 290 -9.69 -4.94 19.23
C HIS A 290 -9.07 -3.78 18.41
N PHE A 291 -9.65 -2.58 18.46
CA PHE A 291 -8.98 -1.40 17.94
C PHE A 291 -7.89 -0.97 18.95
N PRO A 292 -6.63 -0.71 18.51
CA PRO A 292 -5.51 -0.46 19.43
C PRO A 292 -5.53 0.98 19.99
N LEU A 293 -6.62 1.34 20.68
CA LEU A 293 -6.91 2.71 21.10
C LEU A 293 -5.82 3.30 22.02
N ALA A 294 -5.32 2.52 22.97
CA ALA A 294 -4.25 2.97 23.88
C ALA A 294 -2.95 3.29 23.14
N ALA A 295 -2.58 2.51 22.10
CA ALA A 295 -1.40 2.79 21.29
C ALA A 295 -1.60 4.07 20.44
N MET A 296 -2.82 4.33 19.99
CA MET A 296 -3.14 5.56 19.23
C MET A 296 -3.11 6.80 20.15
N HIS A 297 -3.61 6.71 21.38
CA HIS A 297 -3.46 7.79 22.37
C HIS A 297 -1.99 8.09 22.66
N ALA A 298 -1.17 7.06 22.90
CA ALA A 298 0.26 7.24 23.13
C ALA A 298 0.99 7.95 21.98
N ARG A 299 0.45 7.90 20.76
CA ARG A 299 1.03 8.56 19.58
C ARG A 299 0.48 9.97 19.36
N TYR A 300 -0.80 10.19 19.61
CA TYR A 300 -1.50 11.39 19.12
C TYR A 300 -1.88 12.40 20.20
N ASP A 301 -1.93 12.01 21.46
CA ASP A 301 -2.06 12.94 22.60
C ASP A 301 -0.68 13.46 23.03
#